data_cc0988c8b8237794c182a130a27cbebc
#
_entry.id   cc0988c8b8237794c182a130a27cbebc
#
_cell.length_a   1.000
_cell.length_b   1.000
_cell.length_c   1.000
_cell.angle_alpha   90.00
_cell.angle_beta   90.00
_cell.angle_gamma   90.00
#
_symmetry.space_group_name_H-M   'P 1'
#
loop_
_entity.id
_entity.type
_entity.pdbx_description
1 polymer ?
#
loop_
_entity_poly.entity_id
_entity_poly.type
_entity_poly.pdbx_seq_one_letter_code
_entity_poly.pdbx_strand_id
1 'polypeptide(L)'
;MSESEKEKYIHDFICENVKYDKLKKPYSHEIIGPLGQGVGVCEGIAKAVKVLCDELGVWCMIAICGNNPDKGIKYRHTWNIVRINGKYYHLDATFDNTLTRNCTIGEEIRYDYFNLEDKSIFRDHEPLIAPAMKCTDGDHFYYKEK
;
A
#
# COMPACT_ATOMS: atom_id res chain seq x y z
N MET A 1 7.99 -13.48 -14.28
CA MET A 1 8.28 -12.24 -13.56
C MET A 1 8.96 -12.54 -12.23
N SER A 2 9.93 -11.72 -11.85
CA SER A 2 10.52 -11.77 -10.51
C SER A 2 9.53 -11.29 -9.45
N GLU A 3 9.85 -11.53 -8.17
CA GLU A 3 9.00 -11.01 -7.09
C GLU A 3 8.87 -9.50 -7.15
N SER A 4 9.99 -8.80 -7.41
CA SER A 4 9.98 -7.34 -7.54
C SER A 4 9.09 -6.86 -8.68
N GLU A 5 9.14 -7.54 -9.82
CA GLU A 5 8.29 -7.19 -10.96
C GLU A 5 6.82 -7.43 -10.68
N LYS A 6 6.49 -8.52 -9.99
CA LYS A 6 5.13 -8.83 -9.57
C LYS A 6 4.59 -7.77 -8.63
N GLU A 7 5.38 -7.41 -7.63
CA GLU A 7 5.02 -6.37 -6.68
C GLU A 7 4.75 -5.04 -7.37
N LYS A 8 5.66 -4.64 -8.24
CA LYS A 8 5.51 -3.39 -9.00
C LYS A 8 4.25 -3.41 -9.86
N TYR A 9 3.98 -4.53 -10.51
CA TYR A 9 2.78 -4.68 -11.33
C TYR A 9 1.51 -4.50 -10.51
N ILE A 10 1.44 -5.13 -9.33
CA ILE A 10 0.29 -5.03 -8.43
C ILE A 10 0.11 -3.58 -7.96
N HIS A 11 1.19 -2.96 -7.51
CA HIS A 11 1.18 -1.58 -7.05
C HIS A 11 0.68 -0.63 -8.15
N ASP A 12 1.24 -0.77 -9.34
CA ASP A 12 0.90 0.09 -10.49
C ASP A 12 -0.55 -0.11 -10.91
N PHE A 13 -1.04 -1.36 -10.89
CA PHE A 13 -2.43 -1.66 -11.18
C PHE A 13 -3.37 -0.87 -10.25
N ILE A 14 -3.08 -0.89 -8.96
CA ILE A 14 -3.88 -0.15 -7.98
C ILE A 14 -3.83 1.36 -8.28
N CYS A 15 -2.64 1.88 -8.51
CA CYS A 15 -2.48 3.33 -8.75
C CYS A 15 -3.18 3.79 -10.03
N GLU A 16 -3.23 2.94 -11.05
CA GLU A 16 -3.83 3.29 -12.34
C GLU A 16 -5.34 3.07 -12.42
N ASN A 17 -5.84 2.04 -11.70
CA ASN A 17 -7.20 1.55 -11.92
C ASN A 17 -8.15 1.77 -10.76
N VAL A 18 -7.69 2.19 -9.60
CA VAL A 18 -8.52 2.35 -8.41
C VAL A 18 -8.57 3.81 -8.02
N LYS A 19 -9.78 4.31 -7.71
CA LYS A 19 -9.97 5.65 -7.13
C LYS A 19 -10.32 5.51 -5.67
N TYR A 20 -9.77 6.38 -4.82
CA TYR A 20 -10.14 6.39 -3.41
C TYR A 20 -11.59 6.78 -3.24
N ASP A 21 -12.36 5.98 -2.49
CA ASP A 21 -13.78 6.22 -2.29
C ASP A 21 -14.01 7.14 -1.09
N LYS A 22 -14.20 8.41 -1.36
CA LYS A 22 -14.47 9.41 -0.33
C LYS A 22 -15.82 9.19 0.36
N LEU A 23 -16.75 8.51 -0.30
CA LEU A 23 -18.06 8.18 0.26
C LEU A 23 -18.02 6.96 1.18
N LYS A 24 -16.92 6.21 1.15
CA LYS A 24 -16.68 5.05 2.01
C LYS A 24 -17.83 4.03 1.98
N LYS A 25 -18.28 3.69 0.78
CA LYS A 25 -19.34 2.71 0.60
C LYS A 25 -18.92 1.35 1.20
N PRO A 26 -19.88 0.54 1.69
CA PRO A 26 -19.53 -0.76 2.29
C PRO A 26 -18.66 -1.64 1.39
N TYR A 27 -18.97 -1.73 0.10
CA TYR A 27 -18.19 -2.60 -0.79
C TYR A 27 -16.75 -2.07 -1.02
N SER A 28 -16.48 -0.80 -0.74
CA SER A 28 -15.13 -0.23 -0.90
C SER A 28 -14.16 -0.71 0.19
N HIS A 29 -14.67 -1.31 1.27
CA HIS A 29 -13.88 -1.95 2.33
C HIS A 29 -13.53 -3.40 1.99
N GLU A 30 -14.05 -3.93 0.89
CA GLU A 30 -13.85 -5.31 0.46
C GLU A 30 -13.21 -5.34 -0.91
N ILE A 31 -12.73 -6.50 -1.33
CA ILE A 31 -12.03 -6.64 -2.61
C ILE A 31 -12.90 -6.27 -3.82
N ILE A 32 -14.21 -6.42 -3.70
CA ILE A 32 -15.12 -6.09 -4.80
C ILE A 32 -15.07 -4.60 -5.15
N GLY A 33 -14.75 -3.74 -4.20
CA GLY A 33 -14.56 -2.32 -4.48
C GLY A 33 -13.40 -2.09 -5.45
N PRO A 34 -12.15 -2.30 -5.00
CA PRO A 34 -10.99 -2.08 -5.87
C PRO A 34 -10.95 -2.97 -7.10
N LEU A 35 -11.30 -4.24 -6.99
CA LEU A 35 -11.17 -5.18 -8.11
C LEU A 35 -12.41 -5.26 -8.97
N GLY A 36 -13.58 -4.92 -8.43
CA GLY A 36 -14.84 -5.03 -9.18
C GLY A 36 -15.40 -3.68 -9.63
N GLN A 37 -15.32 -2.66 -8.80
CA GLN A 37 -15.91 -1.34 -9.06
C GLN A 37 -14.87 -0.25 -9.35
N GLY A 38 -13.59 -0.54 -9.18
CA GLY A 38 -12.52 0.44 -9.40
C GLY A 38 -12.47 1.53 -8.35
N VAL A 39 -13.02 1.30 -7.17
CA VAL A 39 -13.00 2.23 -6.04
C VAL A 39 -12.69 1.49 -4.75
N GLY A 40 -12.01 2.16 -3.82
CA GLY A 40 -11.69 1.54 -2.55
C GLY A 40 -11.23 2.53 -1.50
N VAL A 41 -11.36 2.12 -0.23
CA VAL A 41 -10.68 2.78 0.88
C VAL A 41 -9.44 1.94 1.23
N CYS A 42 -8.62 2.42 2.17
CA CYS A 42 -7.36 1.75 2.51
C CYS A 42 -7.54 0.26 2.84
N GLU A 43 -8.58 -0.09 3.56
CA GLU A 43 -8.87 -1.48 3.92
C GLU A 43 -9.13 -2.35 2.67
N GLY A 44 -10.00 -1.88 1.78
CA GLY A 44 -10.31 -2.60 0.54
C GLY A 44 -9.11 -2.71 -0.38
N ILE A 45 -8.32 -1.64 -0.49
CA ILE A 45 -7.10 -1.63 -1.30
C ILE A 45 -6.07 -2.61 -0.73
N ALA A 46 -5.86 -2.61 0.59
CA ALA A 46 -4.92 -3.55 1.22
C ALA A 46 -5.35 -5.00 1.03
N LYS A 47 -6.65 -5.29 1.12
CA LYS A 47 -7.20 -6.62 0.86
C LYS A 47 -6.99 -7.02 -0.62
N ALA A 48 -7.17 -6.09 -1.54
CA ALA A 48 -6.96 -6.33 -2.97
C ALA A 48 -5.49 -6.65 -3.27
N VAL A 49 -4.57 -5.88 -2.68
CA VAL A 49 -3.12 -6.15 -2.79
C VAL A 49 -2.80 -7.55 -2.28
N LYS A 50 -3.35 -7.92 -1.12
CA LYS A 50 -3.15 -9.25 -0.54
C LYS A 50 -3.60 -10.36 -1.50
N VAL A 51 -4.80 -10.23 -2.06
CA VAL A 51 -5.35 -11.23 -3.00
C VAL A 51 -4.47 -11.34 -4.24
N LEU A 52 -4.06 -10.21 -4.82
CA LEU A 52 -3.22 -10.23 -6.02
C LEU A 52 -1.84 -10.82 -5.72
N CYS A 53 -1.28 -10.51 -4.56
CA CYS A 53 0.00 -11.11 -4.13
C CYS A 53 -0.13 -12.62 -3.97
N ASP A 54 -1.21 -13.09 -3.32
CA ASP A 54 -1.45 -14.53 -3.16
C ASP A 54 -1.56 -15.23 -4.51
N GLU A 55 -2.25 -14.63 -5.47
CA GLU A 55 -2.40 -15.19 -6.81
C GLU A 55 -1.07 -15.27 -7.57
N LEU A 56 -0.19 -14.30 -7.37
CA LEU A 56 1.10 -14.24 -8.05
C LEU A 56 2.24 -14.88 -7.26
N GLY A 57 1.96 -15.41 -6.06
CA GLY A 57 2.97 -16.10 -5.26
C GLY A 57 3.93 -15.16 -4.52
N VAL A 58 3.49 -13.95 -4.19
CA VAL A 58 4.26 -13.01 -3.39
C VAL A 58 3.73 -13.01 -1.96
N TRP A 59 4.61 -13.26 -0.99
CA TRP A 59 4.19 -13.25 0.42
C TRP A 59 3.75 -11.84 0.81
N CYS A 60 2.58 -11.76 1.42
CA CYS A 60 1.98 -10.48 1.79
C CYS A 60 1.13 -10.63 3.03
N MET A 61 1.16 -9.64 3.90
CA MET A 61 0.23 -9.53 5.02
C MET A 61 -0.44 -8.17 5.02
N ILE A 62 -1.58 -8.08 5.71
CA ILE A 62 -2.27 -6.83 5.92
C ILE A 62 -1.78 -6.23 7.24
N ALA A 63 -1.35 -4.97 7.20
CA ALA A 63 -0.87 -4.23 8.35
C ALA A 63 -1.93 -3.22 8.77
N ILE A 64 -2.20 -3.15 10.07
CA ILE A 64 -3.23 -2.25 10.62
C ILE A 64 -2.63 -1.47 11.78
N CYS A 65 -2.81 -0.15 11.78
CA CYS A 65 -2.44 0.69 12.91
C CYS A 65 -3.66 1.43 13.47
N GLY A 66 -3.53 1.92 14.71
CA GLY A 66 -4.54 2.75 15.33
C GLY A 66 -4.37 4.21 14.95
N ASN A 67 -5.25 5.05 15.47
CA ASN A 67 -5.12 6.49 15.33
C ASN A 67 -4.15 7.06 16.38
N ASN A 68 -3.60 8.22 16.09
CA ASN A 68 -2.79 8.98 17.04
C ASN A 68 -3.00 10.47 16.76
N PRO A 69 -3.92 11.12 17.49
CA PRO A 69 -4.21 12.54 17.28
C PRO A 69 -3.00 13.45 17.45
N ASP A 70 -2.06 13.07 18.32
CA ASP A 70 -0.84 13.87 18.56
C ASP A 70 0.06 13.95 17.33
N LYS A 71 -0.01 12.94 16.46
CA LYS A 71 0.70 12.94 15.18
C LYS A 71 -0.17 13.36 14.00
N GLY A 72 -1.41 13.78 14.27
CA GLY A 72 -2.34 14.13 13.21
C GLY A 72 -2.97 12.93 12.52
N ILE A 73 -2.81 11.73 13.07
CA ILE A 73 -3.40 10.51 12.51
C ILE A 73 -4.78 10.34 13.12
N LYS A 74 -5.81 10.70 12.37
CA LYS A 74 -7.19 10.76 12.87
C LYS A 74 -7.90 9.42 12.88
N TYR A 75 -7.51 8.50 12.01
CA TYR A 75 -8.22 7.24 11.79
C TYR A 75 -7.26 6.06 11.79
N ARG A 76 -7.80 4.86 12.02
CA ARG A 76 -7.07 3.63 11.77
C ARG A 76 -6.68 3.58 10.30
N HIS A 77 -5.51 3.01 10.03
CA HIS A 77 -5.04 2.86 8.67
C HIS A 77 -4.62 1.42 8.40
N THR A 78 -4.75 1.02 7.14
CA THR A 78 -4.48 -0.35 6.70
C THR A 78 -3.60 -0.29 5.45
N TRP A 79 -2.51 -1.05 5.47
CA TRP A 79 -1.61 -1.18 4.32
C TRP A 79 -1.06 -2.60 4.28
N ASN A 80 0.04 -2.83 3.58
CA ASN A 80 0.59 -4.17 3.44
C ASN A 80 2.06 -4.23 3.83
N ILE A 81 2.50 -5.42 4.25
CA ILE A 81 3.91 -5.77 4.33
C ILE A 81 4.11 -6.93 3.35
N VAL A 82 5.12 -6.81 2.50
CA VAL A 82 5.45 -7.83 1.50
C VAL A 82 6.85 -8.37 1.74
N ARG A 83 7.11 -9.59 1.28
CA ARG A 83 8.45 -10.18 1.27
C ARG A 83 8.94 -10.26 -0.17
N ILE A 84 10.05 -9.59 -0.44
CA ILE A 84 10.66 -9.56 -1.77
C ILE A 84 12.12 -10.00 -1.63
N ASN A 85 12.48 -11.08 -2.28
CA ASN A 85 13.84 -11.63 -2.26
C ASN A 85 14.35 -11.85 -0.83
N GLY A 86 13.48 -12.36 0.04
CA GLY A 86 13.81 -12.67 1.42
C GLY A 86 13.77 -11.52 2.40
N LYS A 87 13.46 -10.33 1.96
CA LYS A 87 13.40 -9.12 2.81
C LYS A 87 11.98 -8.59 2.91
N TYR A 88 11.64 -8.02 4.05
CA TYR A 88 10.29 -7.51 4.31
C TYR A 88 10.24 -6.00 4.15
N TYR A 89 9.19 -5.52 3.49
CA TYR A 89 9.00 -4.10 3.19
C TYR A 89 7.56 -3.67 3.42
N HIS A 90 7.38 -2.41 3.83
CA HIS A 90 6.06 -1.80 3.87
C HIS A 90 5.69 -1.31 2.47
N LEU A 91 4.43 -1.56 2.10
CA LEU A 91 3.87 -1.14 0.83
C LEU A 91 2.51 -0.51 1.11
N ASP A 92 2.39 0.80 0.87
CA ASP A 92 1.11 1.50 1.04
C ASP A 92 0.61 2.01 -0.31
N ALA A 93 -0.10 1.14 -1.00
CA ALA A 93 -0.65 1.46 -2.31
C ALA A 93 -1.74 2.53 -2.23
N THR A 94 -2.42 2.67 -1.09
CA THR A 94 -3.43 3.71 -0.90
C THR A 94 -2.81 5.10 -0.95
N PHE A 95 -1.73 5.31 -0.21
CA PHE A 95 -1.04 6.60 -0.21
C PHE A 95 -0.44 6.91 -1.58
N ASP A 96 0.20 5.93 -2.22
CA ASP A 96 0.76 6.13 -3.55
C ASP A 96 -0.33 6.36 -4.59
N ASN A 97 -1.47 5.69 -4.45
CA ASN A 97 -2.63 5.93 -5.31
C ASN A 97 -3.11 7.39 -5.20
N THR A 98 -3.25 7.88 -3.98
CA THR A 98 -3.67 9.25 -3.72
C THR A 98 -2.67 10.25 -4.29
N LEU A 99 -1.36 10.02 -4.06
CA LEU A 99 -0.32 10.89 -4.59
C LEU A 99 -0.31 10.89 -6.12
N THR A 100 -0.49 9.73 -6.73
CA THR A 100 -0.55 9.57 -8.18
C THR A 100 -1.72 10.38 -8.76
N ARG A 101 -2.90 10.27 -8.14
CA ARG A 101 -4.11 10.97 -8.60
C ARG A 101 -4.02 12.48 -8.44
N ASN A 102 -3.24 12.94 -7.46
CA ASN A 102 -3.06 14.38 -7.21
C ASN A 102 -1.90 14.97 -8.01
N CYS A 103 -1.16 14.15 -8.73
CA CYS A 103 -0.05 14.63 -9.54
C CYS A 103 -0.59 15.30 -10.80
N THR A 104 -0.21 16.56 -11.02
CA THR A 104 -0.65 17.32 -12.19
C THR A 104 0.32 17.24 -13.35
N ILE A 105 1.50 16.68 -13.14
CA ILE A 105 2.56 16.63 -14.15
C ILE A 105 2.76 15.19 -14.61
N GLY A 106 2.27 14.88 -15.83
CA GLY A 106 2.64 13.66 -16.53
C GLY A 106 1.99 12.37 -16.05
N GLU A 107 1.02 12.43 -15.15
CA GLU A 107 0.30 11.23 -14.68
C GLU A 107 1.22 10.10 -14.23
N GLU A 108 2.38 10.44 -13.69
CA GLU A 108 3.36 9.45 -13.25
C GLU A 108 2.89 8.75 -11.97
N ILE A 109 3.10 7.41 -11.95
CA ILE A 109 2.85 6.64 -10.75
C ILE A 109 3.89 7.01 -9.68
N ARG A 110 3.42 7.21 -8.45
CA ARG A 110 4.29 7.55 -7.32
C ARG A 110 4.70 6.29 -6.57
N TYR A 111 5.93 6.33 -6.08
CA TYR A 111 6.53 5.22 -5.32
C TYR A 111 7.06 5.71 -3.97
N ASP A 112 6.40 6.70 -3.38
CA ASP A 112 6.81 7.30 -2.11
C ASP A 112 6.62 6.32 -0.94
N TYR A 113 5.66 5.41 -1.06
CA TYR A 113 5.33 4.40 -0.04
C TYR A 113 5.52 2.98 -0.58
N PHE A 114 6.55 2.79 -1.36
CA PHE A 114 6.89 1.52 -1.99
C PHE A 114 8.19 1.00 -1.39
N ASN A 115 8.12 -0.19 -0.78
CA ASN A 115 9.28 -0.87 -0.17
C ASN A 115 10.00 -0.03 0.88
N LEU A 116 9.24 0.46 1.85
CA LEU A 116 9.79 1.23 2.96
C LEU A 116 10.18 0.34 4.14
N GLU A 117 11.25 0.73 4.84
CA GLU A 117 11.60 0.14 6.12
C GLU A 117 10.74 0.74 7.25
N ASP A 118 10.78 0.09 8.43
CA ASP A 118 10.01 0.54 9.61
C ASP A 118 10.26 2.01 9.92
N LYS A 119 11.53 2.40 9.94
CA LYS A 119 11.93 3.76 10.27
C LYS A 119 11.27 4.79 9.35
N SER A 120 11.10 4.45 8.08
CA SER A 120 10.52 5.36 7.09
C SER A 120 9.00 5.41 7.17
N ILE A 121 8.34 4.24 7.29
CA ILE A 121 6.87 4.20 7.32
C ILE A 121 6.32 4.82 8.61
N PHE A 122 7.00 4.62 9.74
CA PHE A 122 6.50 5.08 11.02
C PHE A 122 6.72 6.58 11.26
N ARG A 123 7.21 7.32 10.27
CA ARG A 123 7.21 8.77 10.32
C ARG A 123 5.80 9.36 10.26
N ASP A 124 4.92 8.70 9.50
CA ASP A 124 3.53 9.15 9.32
C ASP A 124 2.50 8.03 9.47
N HIS A 125 2.93 6.86 9.89
CA HIS A 125 2.08 5.72 10.23
C HIS A 125 2.39 5.30 11.67
N GLU A 126 1.39 4.78 12.37
CA GLU A 126 1.60 4.28 13.73
C GLU A 126 2.10 2.85 13.74
N PRO A 127 2.84 2.43 14.78
CA PRO A 127 3.21 1.03 14.96
C PRO A 127 1.98 0.13 14.93
N LEU A 128 2.18 -1.10 14.49
CA LEU A 128 1.09 -2.04 14.23
C LEU A 128 0.37 -2.46 15.50
N ILE A 129 -0.94 -2.67 15.37
CA ILE A 129 -1.78 -3.18 16.46
C ILE A 129 -1.40 -4.62 16.78
N ALA A 130 -1.10 -5.42 15.75
CA ALA A 130 -0.71 -6.83 15.90
C ALA A 130 0.76 -7.00 15.57
N PRO A 131 1.42 -8.03 16.14
CA PRO A 131 2.81 -8.35 15.77
C PRO A 131 2.95 -8.56 14.26
N ALA A 132 4.06 -8.07 13.71
CA ALA A 132 4.35 -8.18 12.29
C ALA A 132 5.84 -8.42 12.07
N MET A 133 6.21 -8.73 10.84
CA MET A 133 7.60 -8.89 10.45
C MET A 133 8.30 -7.52 10.50
N LYS A 134 9.55 -7.53 10.95
CA LYS A 134 10.36 -6.31 10.96
C LYS A 134 10.86 -6.00 9.57
N CYS A 135 10.76 -4.74 9.17
CA CYS A 135 11.22 -4.24 7.88
C CYS A 135 12.43 -3.36 8.13
N THR A 136 13.63 -3.91 7.95
CA THR A 136 14.88 -3.22 8.29
C THR A 136 15.69 -2.81 7.06
N ASP A 137 15.29 -3.25 5.88
CA ASP A 137 16.01 -2.98 4.64
C ASP A 137 15.11 -2.23 3.68
N GLY A 138 15.13 -0.89 3.77
CA GLY A 138 14.37 -0.08 2.82
C GLY A 138 14.97 -0.21 1.44
N ASP A 139 14.12 -0.38 0.44
CA ASP A 139 14.51 -0.39 -0.97
C ASP A 139 13.79 0.75 -1.67
N HIS A 140 14.54 1.79 -1.95
CA HIS A 140 14.03 2.98 -2.62
C HIS A 140 14.40 3.02 -4.10
N PHE A 141 14.65 1.86 -4.69
CA PHE A 141 15.15 1.76 -6.06
C PHE A 141 14.32 2.60 -7.04
N TYR A 142 13.01 2.39 -7.07
CA TYR A 142 12.14 3.12 -7.97
C TYR A 142 12.00 4.59 -7.60
N TYR A 143 12.05 4.89 -6.32
CA TYR A 143 11.98 6.25 -5.82
C TYR A 143 13.20 7.07 -6.21
N LYS A 144 14.39 6.48 -6.07
CA LYS A 144 15.65 7.16 -6.37
C LYS A 144 15.88 7.42 -7.87
N GLU A 145 15.29 6.61 -8.71
CA GLU A 145 15.44 6.75 -10.15
C GLU A 145 14.56 7.85 -10.74
N LYS A 146 13.69 8.38 -9.92
CA LYS A 146 12.87 9.51 -10.31
C LYS A 146 13.57 10.83 -10.05
#